data_127d0dcd0c752c8afb74415d41a06749
#
_entry.id   127d0dcd0c752c8afb74415d41a06749
#
_cell.length_a   1.000
_cell.length_b   1.000
_cell.length_c   1.000
_cell.angle_alpha   90.00
_cell.angle_beta   90.00
_cell.angle_gamma   90.00
#
_symmetry.space_group_name_H-M   'P 1'
#
loop_
_entity.id
_entity.type
_entity.pdbx_description
1 polymer ?
#
loop_
_entity_poly.entity_id
_entity_poly.type
_entity_poly.pdbx_seq_one_letter_code
_entity_poly.pdbx_strand_id
1 'polypeptide(L)'
;MVQAILTDNPEFPVTSVDIIGCNRTMGNLLCFVRGEEKPFRILVEVLGKTVFFVRRENSPTETIPGIHGYGHTFPEAYTTWGANVGGSQSHQRVVEYEFAGMRCLVRFEADGFLPDLVSDPEKSGEDPVPDSKEESVDPEEALPSIDEMAISDVPSASTEMATEQLDIAIQGQRIPQCAVFDLKTRSRSKKSVNVLEKELPQLWVTQTPNFILAHHAAGQFKHIRVQDVRNDVKQWEETQQLALGKFASLLQMIVEFARSLDNGKLEIEREEGEQVLNLREQRGVVNGVLSPAVASKWDL
;
A
#
# COMPACT_ATOMS: atom_id res chain seq x y z
N MET A 1 5.81 -9.90 5.16
CA MET A 1 5.90 -8.63 5.90
C MET A 1 6.48 -8.81 7.29
N VAL A 2 5.77 -9.44 8.24
CA VAL A 2 6.24 -9.60 9.63
C VAL A 2 7.62 -10.25 9.72
N GLN A 3 7.84 -11.33 8.98
CA GLN A 3 9.14 -11.99 8.95
C GLN A 3 10.27 -11.05 8.48
N ALA A 4 10.01 -10.18 7.48
CA ALA A 4 10.99 -9.20 7.03
C ALA A 4 11.30 -8.16 8.13
N ILE A 5 10.27 -7.70 8.87
CA ILE A 5 10.47 -6.79 10.01
C ILE A 5 11.36 -7.46 11.07
N LEU A 6 11.06 -8.71 11.43
CA LEU A 6 11.81 -9.45 12.43
C LEU A 6 13.24 -9.84 11.98
N THR A 7 13.47 -9.95 10.68
CA THR A 7 14.81 -10.15 10.12
C THR A 7 15.64 -8.87 10.20
N ASP A 8 15.03 -7.71 9.90
CA ASP A 8 15.69 -6.40 9.98
C ASP A 8 15.88 -5.94 11.44
N ASN A 9 14.88 -6.22 12.30
CA ASN A 9 14.91 -5.90 13.74
C ASN A 9 14.35 -7.08 14.56
N PRO A 10 15.19 -8.02 15.02
CA PRO A 10 14.75 -9.17 15.83
C PRO A 10 14.07 -8.80 17.14
N GLU A 11 14.40 -7.65 17.71
CA GLU A 11 13.84 -7.13 18.97
C GLU A 11 12.59 -6.25 18.76
N PHE A 12 12.02 -6.25 17.55
CA PHE A 12 10.82 -5.46 17.28
C PHE A 12 9.68 -5.89 18.22
N PRO A 13 9.04 -4.95 18.96
CA PRO A 13 8.05 -5.27 19.99
C PRO A 13 6.69 -5.62 19.35
N VAL A 14 6.58 -6.81 18.76
CA VAL A 14 5.38 -7.28 18.05
C VAL A 14 4.12 -7.26 18.92
N THR A 15 4.26 -7.58 20.21
CA THR A 15 3.16 -7.63 21.17
C THR A 15 2.58 -6.26 21.53
N SER A 16 3.27 -5.16 21.18
CA SER A 16 2.77 -3.80 21.38
C SER A 16 1.96 -3.26 20.19
N VAL A 17 1.87 -4.02 19.08
CA VAL A 17 1.11 -3.64 17.90
C VAL A 17 -0.34 -4.09 18.03
N ASP A 18 -1.27 -3.16 17.83
CA ASP A 18 -2.70 -3.47 17.89
C ASP A 18 -3.24 -3.97 16.55
N ILE A 19 -2.83 -3.34 15.44
CA ILE A 19 -3.33 -3.64 14.10
C ILE A 19 -2.18 -3.84 13.13
N ILE A 20 -2.24 -4.93 12.37
CA ILE A 20 -1.39 -5.19 11.21
C ILE A 20 -2.28 -5.38 9.98
N GLY A 21 -2.07 -4.55 8.96
CA GLY A 21 -2.86 -4.62 7.73
C GLY A 21 -2.12 -4.11 6.50
N CYS A 22 -2.85 -3.96 5.42
CA CYS A 22 -2.35 -3.28 4.23
C CYS A 22 -3.18 -2.04 3.92
N ASN A 23 -2.63 -1.16 3.08
CA ASN A 23 -3.30 0.05 2.64
C ASN A 23 -4.70 -0.21 2.07
N ARG A 24 -4.89 -1.35 1.39
CA ARG A 24 -6.19 -1.70 0.80
C ARG A 24 -7.22 -2.05 1.87
N THR A 25 -6.85 -2.82 2.91
CA THR A 25 -7.79 -3.17 3.99
C THR A 25 -8.18 -1.93 4.80
N MET A 26 -7.20 -1.12 5.21
CA MET A 26 -7.45 0.13 5.93
C MET A 26 -8.24 1.13 5.08
N GLY A 27 -7.85 1.29 3.81
CA GLY A 27 -8.54 2.16 2.86
C GLY A 27 -9.99 1.74 2.59
N ASN A 28 -10.29 0.45 2.48
CA ASN A 28 -11.66 -0.04 2.29
C ASN A 28 -12.56 0.28 3.48
N LEU A 29 -12.06 0.11 4.72
CA LEU A 29 -12.80 0.48 5.92
C LEU A 29 -13.01 2.00 6.03
N LEU A 30 -11.99 2.79 5.65
CA LEU A 30 -12.11 4.25 5.57
C LEU A 30 -13.12 4.69 4.51
N CYS A 31 -13.12 4.09 3.31
CA CYS A 31 -14.12 4.33 2.27
C CYS A 31 -15.54 4.02 2.76
N PHE A 32 -15.71 2.92 3.51
CA PHE A 32 -17.00 2.56 4.09
C PHE A 32 -17.56 3.66 5.01
N VAL A 33 -16.77 4.14 5.96
CA VAL A 33 -17.24 5.19 6.90
C VAL A 33 -17.49 6.54 6.23
N ARG A 34 -16.86 6.77 5.06
CA ARG A 34 -17.10 7.93 4.19
C ARG A 34 -18.33 7.77 3.29
N GLY A 35 -18.98 6.60 3.32
CA GLY A 35 -20.16 6.32 2.51
C GLY A 35 -19.86 6.01 1.04
N GLU A 36 -18.61 5.66 0.69
CA GLU A 36 -18.24 5.29 -0.67
C GLU A 36 -18.73 3.86 -0.97
N GLU A 37 -19.40 3.66 -2.11
CA GLU A 37 -19.90 2.36 -2.52
C GLU A 37 -18.78 1.51 -3.14
N LYS A 38 -18.25 0.56 -2.37
CA LYS A 38 -17.23 -0.36 -2.82
C LYS A 38 -17.33 -1.67 -2.08
N PRO A 39 -17.55 -2.79 -2.78
CA PRO A 39 -17.55 -4.10 -2.14
C PRO A 39 -16.13 -4.51 -1.74
N PHE A 40 -16.03 -5.23 -0.64
CA PHE A 40 -14.75 -5.80 -0.19
C PHE A 40 -14.94 -6.95 0.79
N ARG A 41 -13.90 -7.78 0.92
CA ARG A 41 -13.79 -8.84 1.91
C ARG A 41 -12.45 -8.76 2.62
N ILE A 42 -12.48 -8.91 3.94
CA ILE A 42 -11.29 -8.86 4.80
C ILE A 42 -11.38 -10.05 5.75
N LEU A 43 -10.34 -10.87 5.80
CA LEU A 43 -10.16 -11.84 6.87
C LEU A 43 -9.48 -11.18 8.04
N VAL A 44 -9.92 -11.50 9.24
CA VAL A 44 -9.35 -11.00 10.48
C VAL A 44 -8.91 -12.19 11.33
N GLU A 45 -7.68 -12.12 11.83
CA GLU A 45 -7.14 -13.11 12.76
C GLU A 45 -6.43 -12.42 13.90
N VAL A 46 -6.63 -12.92 15.12
CA VAL A 46 -6.01 -12.40 16.33
C VAL A 46 -4.87 -13.32 16.75
N LEU A 47 -3.69 -12.75 16.98
CA LEU A 47 -2.56 -13.43 17.61
C LEU A 47 -2.12 -12.61 18.81
N GLY A 48 -2.19 -13.17 20.00
CA GLY A 48 -2.00 -12.41 21.25
C GLY A 48 -2.97 -11.22 21.32
N LYS A 49 -2.45 -10.00 21.31
CA LYS A 49 -3.25 -8.76 21.27
C LYS A 49 -3.39 -8.16 19.88
N THR A 50 -2.60 -8.63 18.93
CA THR A 50 -2.52 -8.05 17.59
C THR A 50 -3.62 -8.58 16.69
N VAL A 51 -4.31 -7.70 16.01
CA VAL A 51 -5.36 -8.02 15.04
C VAL A 51 -4.81 -7.84 13.63
N PHE A 52 -4.83 -8.90 12.85
CA PHE A 52 -4.37 -8.93 11.47
C PHE A 52 -5.54 -8.74 10.51
N PHE A 53 -5.46 -7.74 9.65
CA PHE A 53 -6.40 -7.52 8.54
C PHE A 53 -5.81 -8.02 7.23
N VAL A 54 -6.32 -9.13 6.75
CA VAL A 54 -5.85 -9.79 5.53
C VAL A 54 -6.85 -9.58 4.41
N ARG A 55 -6.39 -9.00 3.31
CA ARG A 55 -7.21 -8.83 2.12
C ARG A 55 -7.61 -10.19 1.57
N ARG A 56 -8.90 -10.38 1.26
CA ARG A 56 -9.40 -11.55 0.57
C ARG A 56 -9.86 -11.18 -0.83
N GLU A 57 -9.32 -11.86 -1.81
CA GLU A 57 -9.75 -11.79 -3.20
C GLU A 57 -10.58 -13.02 -3.54
N ASN A 58 -11.48 -12.89 -4.50
CA ASN A 58 -12.29 -14.03 -4.99
C ASN A 58 -11.39 -15.04 -5.74
N SER A 59 -10.43 -14.53 -6.52
CA SER A 59 -9.42 -15.32 -7.21
C SER A 59 -8.14 -14.51 -7.38
N PRO A 60 -6.96 -15.11 -7.19
CA PRO A 60 -5.68 -14.42 -7.44
C PRO A 60 -5.46 -14.13 -8.94
N THR A 61 -6.19 -14.79 -9.82
CA THR A 61 -6.12 -14.65 -11.27
C THR A 61 -7.28 -13.84 -11.85
N GLU A 62 -8.12 -13.23 -11.01
CA GLU A 62 -9.23 -12.42 -11.46
C GLU A 62 -8.72 -11.17 -12.17
N THR A 63 -9.02 -11.08 -13.46
CA THR A 63 -8.70 -9.89 -14.26
C THR A 63 -9.83 -8.89 -14.17
N ILE A 64 -9.49 -7.62 -13.99
CA ILE A 64 -10.48 -6.54 -13.99
C ILE A 64 -10.73 -6.13 -15.45
N PRO A 65 -11.90 -6.43 -16.01
CA PRO A 65 -12.19 -6.13 -17.41
C PRO A 65 -12.25 -4.61 -17.64
N GLY A 66 -11.80 -4.16 -18.82
CA GLY A 66 -11.94 -2.76 -19.25
C GLY A 66 -10.93 -1.78 -18.63
N ILE A 67 -9.91 -2.23 -17.92
CA ILE A 67 -8.80 -1.37 -17.51
C ILE A 67 -7.84 -1.20 -18.68
N HIS A 68 -7.83 0.00 -19.23
CA HIS A 68 -6.87 0.45 -20.23
C HIS A 68 -6.10 1.64 -19.65
N GLY A 69 -4.80 1.53 -19.48
CA GLY A 69 -4.00 2.62 -18.93
C GLY A 69 -2.50 2.37 -19.05
N TYR A 70 -1.73 3.42 -18.86
CA TYR A 70 -0.27 3.40 -18.94
C TYR A 70 0.38 3.48 -17.54
N GLY A 71 -0.35 3.07 -16.50
CA GLY A 71 0.14 3.11 -15.11
C GLY A 71 1.38 2.26 -14.88
N HIS A 72 1.48 1.11 -15.53
CA HIS A 72 2.63 0.21 -15.42
C HIS A 72 3.81 0.64 -16.29
N THR A 73 3.55 1.26 -17.44
CA THR A 73 4.62 1.66 -18.37
C THR A 73 5.37 2.92 -17.92
N PHE A 74 4.77 3.75 -17.08
CA PHE A 74 5.46 4.95 -16.57
C PHE A 74 6.64 4.58 -15.66
N PRO A 75 6.49 3.73 -14.63
CA PRO A 75 7.64 3.30 -13.82
C PRO A 75 8.75 2.67 -14.65
N GLU A 76 8.41 1.84 -15.64
CA GLU A 76 9.38 1.20 -16.53
C GLU A 76 10.24 2.20 -17.33
N ALA A 77 9.63 3.32 -17.76
CA ALA A 77 10.29 4.33 -18.58
C ALA A 77 11.01 5.42 -17.78
N TYR A 78 10.55 5.75 -16.57
CA TYR A 78 10.97 6.92 -15.80
C TYR A 78 11.59 6.60 -14.44
N THR A 79 11.64 5.32 -14.05
CA THR A 79 12.28 4.90 -12.80
C THR A 79 13.35 3.85 -13.06
N THR A 80 14.31 3.78 -12.18
CA THR A 80 15.36 2.75 -12.19
C THR A 80 15.46 2.10 -10.82
N TRP A 81 15.76 0.83 -10.80
CA TRP A 81 16.05 0.15 -9.54
C TRP A 81 17.40 0.61 -8.98
N GLY A 82 17.48 0.73 -7.67
CA GLY A 82 18.74 1.00 -6.99
C GLY A 82 19.77 -0.13 -7.21
N ALA A 83 21.03 0.16 -6.93
CA ALA A 83 22.09 -0.82 -7.02
C ALA A 83 21.77 -2.07 -6.17
N ASN A 84 22.08 -3.25 -6.69
CA ASN A 84 21.89 -4.57 -6.05
C ASN A 84 20.42 -5.00 -5.82
N VAL A 85 19.43 -4.25 -6.29
CA VAL A 85 18.02 -4.62 -6.23
C VAL A 85 17.36 -4.62 -7.62
N GLY A 86 18.15 -4.57 -8.68
CA GLY A 86 17.71 -4.74 -10.07
C GLY A 86 17.01 -6.10 -10.24
N GLY A 87 15.92 -6.13 -10.99
CA GLY A 87 15.09 -7.32 -11.16
C GLY A 87 14.03 -7.53 -10.07
N SER A 88 13.93 -6.64 -9.08
CA SER A 88 12.80 -6.62 -8.15
C SER A 88 11.48 -6.34 -8.88
N GLN A 89 10.38 -6.97 -8.43
CA GLN A 89 9.07 -6.81 -9.05
C GLN A 89 8.25 -5.68 -8.42
N SER A 90 8.50 -5.37 -7.14
CA SER A 90 7.77 -4.34 -6.41
C SER A 90 8.57 -3.78 -5.25
N HIS A 91 8.26 -2.55 -4.85
CA HIS A 91 8.80 -1.90 -3.66
C HIS A 91 7.73 -1.89 -2.56
N GLN A 92 7.77 -2.90 -1.69
CA GLN A 92 6.85 -2.99 -0.55
C GLN A 92 7.43 -2.25 0.66
N ARG A 93 6.57 -1.47 1.31
CA ARG A 93 6.92 -0.72 2.52
C ARG A 93 5.95 -1.04 3.66
N VAL A 94 6.43 -0.81 4.87
CA VAL A 94 5.60 -0.83 6.08
C VAL A 94 5.80 0.49 6.79
N VAL A 95 4.69 1.18 7.08
CA VAL A 95 4.68 2.34 7.95
C VAL A 95 4.07 1.98 9.29
N GLU A 96 4.61 2.59 10.32
CA GLU A 96 4.11 2.49 11.68
C GLU A 96 3.59 3.87 12.11
N TYR A 97 2.38 3.90 12.64
CA TYR A 97 1.81 5.10 13.24
C TYR A 97 0.78 4.74 14.31
N GLU A 98 0.52 5.70 15.19
CA GLU A 98 -0.56 5.63 16.16
C GLU A 98 -1.81 6.30 15.60
N PHE A 99 -2.95 5.60 15.67
CA PHE A 99 -4.25 6.14 15.32
C PHE A 99 -5.29 5.81 16.38
N ALA A 100 -5.87 6.84 16.99
CA ALA A 100 -6.86 6.74 18.05
C ALA A 100 -6.44 5.81 19.21
N GLY A 101 -5.17 5.89 19.63
CA GLY A 101 -4.57 5.08 20.68
C GLY A 101 -4.24 3.64 20.27
N MET A 102 -4.38 3.29 18.99
CA MET A 102 -3.98 1.99 18.45
C MET A 102 -2.69 2.12 17.64
N ARG A 103 -1.73 1.27 17.93
CA ARG A 103 -0.47 1.17 17.17
C ARG A 103 -0.68 0.32 15.93
N CYS A 104 -0.53 0.93 14.76
CA CYS A 104 -0.83 0.33 13.46
C CYS A 104 0.43 0.11 12.65
N LEU A 105 0.59 -1.09 12.06
CA LEU A 105 1.54 -1.37 11.00
C LEU A 105 0.80 -1.56 9.68
N VAL A 106 1.06 -0.70 8.72
CA VAL A 106 0.38 -0.72 7.42
C VAL A 106 1.37 -0.97 6.30
N ARG A 107 1.17 -2.09 5.60
CA ARG A 107 1.94 -2.42 4.39
C ARG A 107 1.30 -1.79 3.16
N PHE A 108 2.12 -1.25 2.28
CA PHE A 108 1.72 -0.77 0.97
C PHE A 108 2.81 -0.96 -0.06
N GLU A 109 2.44 -0.91 -1.32
CA GLU A 109 3.36 -0.84 -2.44
C GLU A 109 3.63 0.63 -2.76
N ALA A 110 4.90 1.02 -2.75
CA ALA A 110 5.33 2.36 -3.14
C ALA A 110 5.73 2.34 -4.61
N ASP A 111 5.32 3.35 -5.36
CA ASP A 111 5.66 3.48 -6.79
C ASP A 111 7.13 3.85 -7.01
N GLY A 112 7.78 4.44 -5.98
CA GLY A 112 9.21 4.75 -6.01
C GLY A 112 9.61 5.76 -4.93
N PHE A 113 10.80 6.34 -5.11
CA PHE A 113 11.33 7.37 -4.22
C PHE A 113 12.10 8.44 -5.01
N LEU A 114 12.21 9.62 -4.41
CA LEU A 114 12.96 10.76 -4.95
C LEU A 114 14.39 10.73 -4.42
N PRO A 115 15.42 10.52 -5.27
CA PRO A 115 16.81 10.35 -4.84
C PRO A 115 17.35 11.54 -4.05
N ASP A 116 16.96 12.77 -4.42
CA ASP A 116 17.42 13.99 -3.77
C ASP A 116 17.03 14.06 -2.29
N LEU A 117 15.86 13.51 -1.94
CA LEU A 117 15.37 13.43 -0.56
C LEU A 117 15.99 12.27 0.24
N VAL A 118 16.67 11.34 -0.41
CA VAL A 118 17.46 10.30 0.27
C VAL A 118 18.80 10.86 0.70
N SER A 119 19.41 11.71 -0.14
CA SER A 119 20.74 12.29 0.11
C SER A 119 20.69 13.41 1.14
N ASP A 120 19.58 14.11 1.26
CA ASP A 120 19.39 15.26 2.14
C ASP A 120 17.97 15.26 2.74
N PRO A 121 17.75 14.49 3.82
CA PRO A 121 16.44 14.41 4.49
C PRO A 121 15.96 15.75 5.08
N GLU A 122 16.86 16.71 5.33
CA GLU A 122 16.52 18.02 5.89
C GLU A 122 15.76 18.89 4.88
N LYS A 123 15.98 18.70 3.58
CA LYS A 123 15.16 19.36 2.53
C LYS A 123 13.67 19.00 2.58
N SER A 124 13.31 17.96 3.31
CA SER A 124 11.91 17.59 3.53
C SER A 124 11.13 18.55 4.43
N GLY A 125 11.75 19.58 4.98
CA GLY A 125 11.16 20.55 5.90
C GLY A 125 10.97 21.96 5.33
N GLU A 126 11.49 22.26 4.15
CA GLU A 126 11.31 23.58 3.53
C GLU A 126 9.97 23.66 2.79
N ASP A 127 9.20 24.71 3.09
CA ASP A 127 7.98 25.02 2.34
C ASP A 127 8.30 25.18 0.85
N PRO A 128 7.52 24.60 -0.05
CA PRO A 128 7.77 24.69 -1.48
C PRO A 128 7.62 26.17 -1.91
N VAL A 129 8.72 26.76 -2.30
CA VAL A 129 8.70 27.98 -3.09
C VAL A 129 7.95 27.64 -4.39
N PRO A 130 6.92 28.40 -4.78
CA PRO A 130 6.18 28.13 -6.00
C PRO A 130 7.03 28.53 -7.20
N ASP A 131 7.94 27.66 -7.63
CA ASP A 131 8.67 27.82 -8.87
C ASP A 131 8.12 26.85 -9.91
N SER A 132 7.24 27.39 -10.73
CA SER A 132 6.73 26.77 -11.94
C SER A 132 7.84 26.74 -13.00
N LYS A 133 8.81 25.86 -12.86
CA LYS A 133 9.66 25.49 -13.98
C LYS A 133 9.02 24.36 -14.74
N GLU A 134 8.38 24.73 -15.86
CA GLU A 134 8.12 23.82 -16.95
C GLU A 134 9.47 23.40 -17.54
N GLU A 135 10.11 22.37 -17.00
CA GLU A 135 11.20 21.73 -17.71
C GLU A 135 10.61 20.88 -18.83
N SER A 136 10.66 21.44 -20.02
CA SER A 136 10.50 20.70 -21.25
C SER A 136 11.76 19.87 -21.49
N VAL A 137 11.72 18.60 -21.10
CA VAL A 137 12.73 17.63 -21.50
C VAL A 137 12.46 17.26 -22.96
N ASP A 138 13.36 17.64 -23.83
CA ASP A 138 13.37 17.29 -25.25
C ASP A 138 13.71 15.78 -25.38
N PRO A 139 12.87 14.97 -26.08
CA PRO A 139 13.04 13.53 -26.12
C PRO A 139 13.85 13.06 -27.33
N GLU A 140 15.00 13.64 -27.61
CA GLU A 140 15.80 13.27 -28.80
C GLU A 140 17.19 12.73 -28.47
N GLU A 141 17.35 11.94 -27.39
CA GLU A 141 18.52 11.08 -27.27
C GLU A 141 18.18 9.74 -26.60
N ALA A 142 18.51 8.66 -27.32
CA ALA A 142 18.64 7.26 -26.91
C ALA A 142 17.38 6.41 -26.76
N LEU A 143 16.95 5.84 -27.88
CA LEU A 143 16.25 4.56 -27.89
C LEU A 143 17.27 3.43 -28.06
N PRO A 144 17.46 2.53 -27.12
CA PRO A 144 18.05 1.21 -27.40
C PRO A 144 16.97 0.27 -27.93
N SER A 145 17.34 -0.49 -28.95
CA SER A 145 16.54 -1.47 -29.67
C SER A 145 15.99 -2.54 -28.75
N ILE A 146 14.72 -2.90 -28.97
CA ILE A 146 14.09 -4.06 -28.35
C ILE A 146 14.55 -5.29 -29.11
N ASP A 147 15.37 -6.12 -28.48
CA ASP A 147 15.63 -7.49 -28.93
C ASP A 147 15.06 -8.47 -27.88
N GLU A 148 14.24 -9.33 -28.39
CA GLU A 148 13.66 -10.58 -27.87
C GLU A 148 13.90 -10.93 -26.40
N MET A 149 12.87 -10.80 -25.57
CA MET A 149 12.76 -11.56 -24.32
C MET A 149 11.81 -12.74 -24.50
N ALA A 150 12.40 -13.92 -24.48
CA ALA A 150 11.71 -15.19 -24.52
C ALA A 150 10.83 -15.39 -23.29
N ILE A 151 9.57 -15.76 -23.53
CA ILE A 151 8.63 -16.21 -22.51
C ILE A 151 9.06 -17.61 -22.08
N SER A 152 9.53 -17.75 -20.85
CA SER A 152 9.77 -19.06 -20.26
C SER A 152 8.51 -19.58 -19.58
N ASP A 153 8.09 -20.77 -19.98
CA ASP A 153 6.99 -21.55 -19.40
C ASP A 153 7.17 -21.75 -17.90
N VAL A 154 6.14 -21.40 -17.13
CA VAL A 154 6.06 -21.72 -15.71
C VAL A 154 5.56 -23.16 -15.56
N PRO A 155 6.29 -24.08 -14.94
CA PRO A 155 5.80 -25.43 -14.71
C PRO A 155 4.72 -25.41 -13.64
N SER A 156 3.62 -26.11 -13.94
CA SER A 156 2.53 -26.42 -13.03
C SER A 156 3.05 -27.18 -11.81
N ALA A 157 3.08 -26.58 -10.63
CA ALA A 157 3.56 -27.20 -9.42
C ALA A 157 2.46 -28.02 -8.77
N SER A 158 2.73 -29.31 -8.62
CA SER A 158 2.04 -30.27 -7.76
C SER A 158 2.04 -29.82 -6.29
N THR A 159 0.90 -30.01 -5.63
CA THR A 159 0.65 -29.71 -4.22
C THR A 159 1.53 -30.58 -3.30
N GLU A 160 2.69 -30.10 -2.94
CA GLU A 160 3.40 -30.55 -1.75
C GLU A 160 3.37 -29.40 -0.73
N MET A 161 2.94 -29.69 0.52
CA MET A 161 3.00 -28.76 1.64
C MET A 161 4.48 -28.54 2.01
N ALA A 162 5.18 -27.76 1.21
CA ALA A 162 6.45 -27.20 1.59
C ALA A 162 6.17 -26.11 2.64
N THR A 163 6.79 -26.20 3.79
CA THR A 163 7.01 -25.06 4.67
C THR A 163 7.83 -24.06 3.88
N GLU A 164 7.17 -23.18 3.15
CA GLU A 164 7.82 -22.11 2.38
C GLU A 164 8.47 -21.16 3.38
N GLN A 165 9.72 -21.46 3.69
CA GLN A 165 10.58 -20.50 4.37
C GLN A 165 10.91 -19.43 3.34
N LEU A 166 10.46 -18.20 3.60
CA LEU A 166 10.82 -17.06 2.75
C LEU A 166 12.34 -16.89 2.79
N ASP A 167 12.95 -16.85 1.61
CA ASP A 167 14.34 -16.45 1.47
C ASP A 167 14.43 -14.92 1.57
N ILE A 168 15.07 -14.44 2.66
CA ILE A 168 15.20 -13.01 2.92
C ILE A 168 16.67 -12.63 2.86
N ALA A 169 17.03 -11.88 1.81
CA ALA A 169 18.34 -11.28 1.68
C ALA A 169 18.29 -9.78 2.02
N ILE A 170 19.24 -9.30 2.83
CA ILE A 170 19.38 -7.87 3.14
C ILE A 170 20.21 -7.24 2.03
N GLN A 171 19.57 -6.41 1.21
CA GLN A 171 20.18 -5.75 0.05
C GLN A 171 19.64 -4.33 -0.13
N GLY A 172 20.33 -3.54 -0.98
CA GLY A 172 19.94 -2.17 -1.30
C GLY A 172 20.27 -1.17 -0.19
N GLN A 173 19.51 -0.10 -0.13
CA GLN A 173 19.68 0.98 0.86
C GLN A 173 18.36 1.26 1.57
N ARG A 174 18.45 1.80 2.79
CA ARG A 174 17.25 2.30 3.50
C ARG A 174 16.77 3.58 2.85
N ILE A 175 15.51 3.59 2.44
CA ILE A 175 14.85 4.77 1.89
C ILE A 175 14.00 5.41 2.99
N PRO A 176 14.24 6.69 3.35
CA PRO A 176 13.41 7.39 4.33
C PRO A 176 11.99 7.58 3.80
N GLN A 177 11.00 7.62 4.70
CA GLN A 177 9.58 7.79 4.29
C GLN A 177 9.34 9.12 3.58
N CYS A 178 10.09 10.18 3.95
CA CYS A 178 9.99 11.49 3.31
C CYS A 178 10.33 11.49 1.81
N ALA A 179 11.09 10.50 1.33
CA ALA A 179 11.46 10.38 -0.09
C ALA A 179 10.45 9.59 -0.93
N VAL A 180 9.52 8.86 -0.31
CA VAL A 180 8.58 7.97 -1.03
C VAL A 180 7.51 8.76 -1.75
N PHE A 181 7.10 8.31 -2.93
CA PHE A 181 5.99 8.89 -3.68
C PHE A 181 4.94 7.84 -4.10
N ASP A 182 3.72 8.32 -4.31
CA ASP A 182 2.64 7.63 -5.03
C ASP A 182 2.49 8.27 -6.41
N LEU A 183 2.26 7.45 -7.44
CA LEU A 183 2.18 7.88 -8.83
C LEU A 183 0.81 7.61 -9.44
N LYS A 184 0.29 8.60 -10.12
CA LYS A 184 -0.90 8.39 -10.96
C LYS A 184 -0.68 8.91 -12.37
N THR A 185 -1.10 8.11 -13.34
CA THR A 185 -1.10 8.50 -14.75
C THR A 185 -2.50 8.86 -15.20
N ARG A 186 -2.62 9.88 -16.06
CA ARG A 186 -3.91 10.32 -16.59
C ARG A 186 -3.80 10.72 -18.06
N SER A 187 -4.84 10.41 -18.83
CA SER A 187 -4.97 10.96 -20.18
C SER A 187 -5.17 12.47 -20.13
N ARG A 188 -4.52 13.18 -21.03
CA ARG A 188 -4.60 14.64 -21.15
C ARG A 188 -6.04 15.14 -21.41
N SER A 189 -6.90 14.32 -22.00
CA SER A 189 -8.31 14.64 -22.21
C SER A 189 -9.14 14.71 -20.91
N LYS A 190 -8.64 14.17 -19.80
CA LYS A 190 -9.32 14.13 -18.47
C LYS A 190 -8.76 15.15 -17.49
N LYS A 191 -8.30 16.31 -17.93
CA LYS A 191 -7.67 17.35 -17.09
C LYS A 191 -8.57 17.97 -16.01
N SER A 192 -9.90 17.86 -16.14
CA SER A 192 -10.86 18.52 -15.24
C SER A 192 -11.08 17.84 -13.89
N VAL A 193 -10.48 16.68 -13.65
CA VAL A 193 -10.66 15.94 -12.39
C VAL A 193 -9.49 16.23 -11.46
N ASN A 194 -9.79 16.72 -10.27
CA ASN A 194 -8.78 16.84 -9.20
C ASN A 194 -8.37 15.42 -8.75
N VAL A 195 -7.27 14.95 -9.31
CA VAL A 195 -6.76 13.60 -9.06
C VAL A 195 -6.24 13.49 -7.63
N LEU A 196 -5.49 14.51 -7.18
CA LEU A 196 -4.90 14.53 -5.84
C LEU A 196 -5.98 14.36 -4.76
N GLU A 197 -7.07 15.12 -4.84
CA GLU A 197 -8.16 15.05 -3.85
C GLU A 197 -8.71 13.62 -3.66
N LYS A 198 -8.77 12.85 -4.73
CA LYS A 198 -9.23 11.45 -4.68
C LYS A 198 -8.21 10.51 -4.04
N GLU A 199 -6.94 10.85 -4.12
CA GLU A 199 -5.85 10.02 -3.58
C GLU A 199 -5.48 10.39 -2.12
N LEU A 200 -5.91 11.58 -1.62
CA LEU A 200 -5.60 12.02 -0.26
C LEU A 200 -5.92 10.98 0.84
N PRO A 201 -7.07 10.27 0.80
CA PRO A 201 -7.33 9.21 1.78
C PRO A 201 -6.29 8.09 1.77
N GLN A 202 -5.85 7.69 0.59
CA GLN A 202 -4.81 6.68 0.40
C GLN A 202 -3.45 7.18 0.89
N LEU A 203 -3.08 8.42 0.52
CA LEU A 203 -1.83 9.07 0.94
C LEU A 203 -1.76 9.22 2.47
N TRP A 204 -2.90 9.54 3.10
CA TRP A 204 -3.03 9.57 4.56
C TRP A 204 -2.82 8.19 5.19
N VAL A 205 -3.45 7.13 4.67
CA VAL A 205 -3.30 5.75 5.18
C VAL A 205 -1.87 5.25 5.04
N THR A 206 -1.17 5.61 3.96
CA THR A 206 0.20 5.17 3.68
C THR A 206 1.28 6.12 4.19
N GLN A 207 0.87 7.27 4.75
CA GLN A 207 1.79 8.34 5.19
C GLN A 207 2.79 8.74 4.09
N THR A 208 2.30 8.78 2.83
CA THR A 208 3.13 9.08 1.66
C THR A 208 3.15 10.58 1.39
N PRO A 209 4.32 11.24 1.49
CA PRO A 209 4.42 12.70 1.46
C PRO A 209 4.54 13.30 0.05
N ASN A 210 4.88 12.48 -0.96
CA ASN A 210 5.08 12.99 -2.31
C ASN A 210 4.11 12.33 -3.29
N PHE A 211 3.63 13.11 -4.25
CA PHE A 211 2.69 12.66 -5.26
C PHE A 211 3.16 13.06 -6.65
N ILE A 212 3.19 12.09 -7.56
CA ILE A 212 3.53 12.34 -8.96
C ILE A 212 2.29 12.15 -9.82
N LEU A 213 1.94 13.20 -10.57
CA LEU A 213 0.88 13.14 -11.58
C LEU A 213 1.48 13.28 -12.96
N ALA A 214 1.41 12.20 -13.74
CA ALA A 214 1.92 12.16 -15.10
C ALA A 214 0.76 12.13 -16.11
N HIS A 215 0.71 13.15 -16.99
CA HIS A 215 -0.27 13.21 -18.06
C HIS A 215 0.32 12.69 -19.37
N HIS A 216 -0.45 11.83 -20.06
CA HIS A 216 -0.05 11.26 -21.33
C HIS A 216 -1.04 11.61 -22.47
N ALA A 217 -0.53 11.62 -23.70
CA ALA A 217 -1.29 11.61 -24.93
C ALA A 217 -0.87 10.37 -25.73
N ALA A 218 -1.78 9.41 -25.92
CA ALA A 218 -1.51 8.14 -26.61
C ALA A 218 -0.23 7.41 -26.12
N GLY A 219 0.00 7.38 -24.81
CA GLY A 219 1.15 6.71 -24.19
C GLY A 219 2.40 7.59 -24.01
N GLN A 220 2.48 8.74 -24.67
CA GLN A 220 3.59 9.68 -24.47
C GLN A 220 3.31 10.60 -23.28
N PHE A 221 4.16 10.55 -22.25
CA PHE A 221 4.09 11.42 -21.09
C PHE A 221 4.75 12.77 -21.41
N LYS A 222 3.98 13.87 -21.25
CA LYS A 222 4.44 15.24 -21.61
C LYS A 222 4.40 16.23 -20.44
N HIS A 223 3.63 15.92 -19.40
CA HIS A 223 3.51 16.78 -18.23
C HIS A 223 3.60 15.91 -16.99
N ILE A 224 4.75 15.88 -16.39
CA ILE A 224 5.03 15.18 -15.14
C ILE A 224 5.13 16.24 -14.05
N ARG A 225 4.29 16.13 -13.04
CA ARG A 225 4.28 17.05 -11.90
C ARG A 225 4.60 16.27 -10.64
N VAL A 226 5.70 16.65 -9.98
CA VAL A 226 6.09 16.16 -8.66
C VAL A 226 5.62 17.16 -7.63
N GLN A 227 4.97 16.70 -6.57
CA GLN A 227 4.41 17.57 -5.53
C GLN A 227 4.72 17.00 -4.15
N ASP A 228 5.15 17.85 -3.24
CA ASP A 228 5.04 17.59 -1.80
C ASP A 228 3.58 17.82 -1.39
N VAL A 229 2.95 16.82 -0.83
CA VAL A 229 1.51 16.83 -0.49
C VAL A 229 1.25 16.72 1.01
N ARG A 230 2.28 16.92 1.85
CA ARG A 230 2.13 16.86 3.31
C ARG A 230 1.08 17.86 3.82
N ASN A 231 1.09 19.08 3.30
CA ASN A 231 0.12 20.09 3.68
C ASN A 231 -1.30 19.74 3.17
N ASP A 232 -1.42 19.18 1.95
CA ASP A 232 -2.70 18.74 1.41
C ASP A 232 -3.29 17.59 2.24
N VAL A 233 -2.45 16.61 2.63
CA VAL A 233 -2.86 15.48 3.49
C VAL A 233 -3.28 15.99 4.87
N LYS A 234 -2.52 16.91 5.47
CA LYS A 234 -2.87 17.52 6.76
C LYS A 234 -4.19 18.29 6.69
N GLN A 235 -4.37 19.11 5.67
CA GLN A 235 -5.64 19.85 5.47
C GLN A 235 -6.81 18.88 5.25
N TRP A 236 -6.61 17.81 4.49
CA TRP A 236 -7.59 16.75 4.32
C TRP A 236 -7.95 16.12 5.66
N GLU A 237 -6.96 15.73 6.47
CA GLU A 237 -7.18 15.18 7.81
C GLU A 237 -8.00 16.12 8.69
N GLU A 238 -7.68 17.42 8.72
CA GLU A 238 -8.41 18.44 9.47
C GLU A 238 -9.88 18.54 9.03
N THR A 239 -10.16 18.43 7.73
CA THR A 239 -11.51 18.49 7.17
C THR A 239 -12.32 17.20 7.34
N GLN A 240 -11.65 16.06 7.52
CA GLN A 240 -12.26 14.72 7.61
C GLN A 240 -12.40 14.20 9.05
N GLN A 241 -12.24 15.02 10.06
CA GLN A 241 -12.28 14.61 11.47
C GLN A 241 -13.51 13.79 11.86
N LEU A 242 -14.69 14.09 11.32
CA LEU A 242 -15.90 13.30 11.56
C LEU A 242 -15.80 11.89 10.98
N ALA A 243 -15.29 11.76 9.76
CA ALA A 243 -15.09 10.46 9.11
C ALA A 243 -13.98 9.67 9.81
N LEU A 244 -12.88 10.31 10.19
CA LEU A 244 -11.78 9.70 10.93
C LEU A 244 -12.22 9.24 12.33
N GLY A 245 -13.06 10.00 13.02
CA GLY A 245 -13.66 9.57 14.29
C GLY A 245 -14.54 8.32 14.14
N LYS A 246 -15.35 8.24 13.07
CA LYS A 246 -16.13 7.03 12.76
C LYS A 246 -15.20 5.86 12.40
N PHE A 247 -14.12 6.12 11.67
CA PHE A 247 -13.13 5.12 11.31
C PHE A 247 -12.42 4.56 12.55
N ALA A 248 -12.01 5.41 13.48
CA ALA A 248 -11.44 5.02 14.76
C ALA A 248 -12.39 4.11 15.56
N SER A 249 -13.66 4.53 15.70
CA SER A 249 -14.67 3.74 16.39
C SER A 249 -14.95 2.39 15.72
N LEU A 250 -14.95 2.35 14.39
CA LEU A 250 -15.10 1.11 13.62
C LEU A 250 -13.93 0.15 13.87
N LEU A 251 -12.70 0.65 13.82
CA LEU A 251 -11.50 -0.16 14.08
C LEU A 251 -11.50 -0.70 15.52
N GLN A 252 -11.79 0.14 16.52
CA GLN A 252 -11.90 -0.28 17.92
C GLN A 252 -12.94 -1.38 18.09
N MET A 253 -14.14 -1.21 17.53
CA MET A 253 -15.21 -2.20 17.58
C MET A 253 -14.80 -3.54 16.92
N ILE A 254 -14.13 -3.50 15.77
CA ILE A 254 -13.64 -4.72 15.11
C ILE A 254 -12.56 -5.39 15.96
N VAL A 255 -11.62 -4.64 16.50
CA VAL A 255 -10.54 -5.14 17.35
C VAL A 255 -11.10 -5.80 18.63
N GLU A 256 -12.02 -5.14 19.34
CA GLU A 256 -12.66 -5.66 20.53
C GLU A 256 -13.47 -6.91 20.24
N PHE A 257 -14.28 -6.88 19.16
CA PHE A 257 -15.07 -8.03 18.77
C PHE A 257 -14.20 -9.22 18.36
N ALA A 258 -13.16 -9.01 17.55
CA ALA A 258 -12.24 -10.08 17.16
C ALA A 258 -11.54 -10.71 18.36
N ARG A 259 -11.10 -9.89 19.33
CA ARG A 259 -10.47 -10.37 20.57
C ARG A 259 -11.43 -11.11 21.50
N SER A 260 -12.74 -10.89 21.36
CA SER A 260 -13.77 -11.59 22.18
C SER A 260 -14.13 -12.98 21.66
N LEU A 261 -13.73 -13.32 20.43
CA LEU A 261 -14.00 -14.62 19.82
C LEU A 261 -13.00 -15.68 20.32
N ASP A 262 -13.49 -16.87 20.69
CA ASP A 262 -12.64 -17.96 21.19
C ASP A 262 -11.55 -18.38 20.18
N ASN A 263 -11.87 -18.36 18.88
CA ASN A 263 -10.95 -18.70 17.81
C ASN A 263 -10.18 -17.50 17.23
N GLY A 264 -10.54 -16.27 17.63
CA GLY A 264 -9.94 -15.04 17.13
C GLY A 264 -10.05 -14.83 15.61
N LYS A 265 -10.97 -15.53 14.92
CA LYS A 265 -11.05 -15.53 13.45
C LYS A 265 -12.41 -15.08 12.96
N LEU A 266 -12.44 -13.98 12.22
CA LEU A 266 -13.68 -13.50 11.59
C LEU A 266 -13.43 -13.04 10.14
N GLU A 267 -14.51 -12.93 9.39
CA GLU A 267 -14.55 -12.35 8.07
C GLU A 267 -15.45 -11.11 8.09
N ILE A 268 -14.96 -10.03 7.53
CA ILE A 268 -15.72 -8.81 7.29
C ILE A 268 -16.02 -8.74 5.81
N GLU A 269 -17.31 -8.58 5.47
CA GLU A 269 -17.76 -8.45 4.10
C GLU A 269 -18.68 -7.27 3.94
N ARG A 270 -18.48 -6.53 2.87
CA ARG A 270 -19.42 -5.55 2.35
C ARG A 270 -19.81 -5.97 0.95
N GLU A 271 -21.07 -6.25 0.73
CA GLU A 271 -21.61 -6.56 -0.59
C GLU A 271 -21.89 -5.28 -1.38
N GLU A 272 -22.00 -5.41 -2.70
CA GLU A 272 -22.30 -4.29 -3.58
C GLU A 272 -23.69 -3.70 -3.25
N GLY A 273 -23.76 -2.38 -3.10
CA GLY A 273 -25.00 -1.67 -2.76
C GLY A 273 -25.40 -1.71 -1.27
N GLU A 274 -24.72 -2.48 -0.42
CA GLU A 274 -25.03 -2.53 1.01
C GLU A 274 -24.40 -1.37 1.79
N GLN A 275 -25.15 -0.88 2.79
CA GLN A 275 -24.70 0.18 3.72
C GLN A 275 -24.25 -0.39 5.08
N VAL A 276 -24.10 -1.71 5.17
CA VAL A 276 -23.72 -2.43 6.39
C VAL A 276 -22.49 -3.28 6.16
N LEU A 277 -21.74 -3.55 7.22
CA LEU A 277 -20.68 -4.55 7.24
C LEU A 277 -21.23 -5.82 7.87
N ASN A 278 -21.11 -6.92 7.15
CA ASN A 278 -21.43 -8.25 7.65
C ASN A 278 -20.18 -8.83 8.32
N LEU A 279 -20.27 -9.10 9.62
CA LEU A 279 -19.24 -9.80 10.38
C LEU A 279 -19.68 -11.23 10.60
N ARG A 280 -18.86 -12.19 10.21
CA ARG A 280 -19.16 -13.61 10.37
C ARG A 280 -17.90 -14.38 10.76
N GLU A 281 -18.08 -15.49 11.45
CA GLU A 281 -16.96 -16.41 11.70
C GLU A 281 -16.42 -16.97 10.38
N GLN A 282 -15.10 -17.13 10.30
CA GLN A 282 -14.48 -17.78 9.16
C GLN A 282 -14.89 -19.25 9.09
N ARG A 283 -15.41 -19.68 7.95
CA ARG A 283 -15.80 -21.05 7.71
C ARG A 283 -14.70 -21.82 6.98
N GLY A 284 -14.45 -23.06 7.43
CA GLY A 284 -13.48 -23.97 6.81
C GLY A 284 -12.08 -23.86 7.41
N VAL A 285 -11.17 -24.67 6.88
CA VAL A 285 -9.76 -24.66 7.27
C VAL A 285 -9.09 -23.49 6.55
N VAL A 286 -8.80 -22.45 7.29
CA VAL A 286 -8.05 -21.29 6.78
C VAL A 286 -6.64 -21.35 7.40
N ASN A 287 -5.63 -21.32 6.54
CA ASN A 287 -4.26 -21.21 7.01
C ASN A 287 -4.11 -19.98 7.90
N GLY A 288 -3.34 -20.11 8.98
CA GLY A 288 -3.03 -18.96 9.83
C GLY A 288 -2.36 -17.83 9.06
N VAL A 289 -2.58 -16.60 9.51
CA VAL A 289 -2.00 -15.39 8.89
C VAL A 289 -0.46 -15.39 8.92
N LEU A 290 0.13 -16.10 9.87
CA LEU A 290 1.57 -16.29 10.01
C LEU A 290 1.90 -17.79 10.05
N SER A 291 3.12 -18.13 9.63
CA SER A 291 3.65 -19.48 9.87
C SER A 291 3.80 -19.73 11.38
N PRO A 292 3.69 -20.99 11.85
CA PRO A 292 3.80 -21.31 13.29
C PRO A 292 5.08 -20.76 13.93
N ALA A 293 6.21 -20.82 13.20
CA ALA A 293 7.49 -20.31 13.68
C ALA A 293 7.51 -18.79 13.91
N VAL A 294 6.75 -18.03 13.14
CA VAL A 294 6.62 -16.59 13.30
C VAL A 294 5.54 -16.26 14.34
N ALA A 295 4.44 -16.99 14.34
CA ALA A 295 3.33 -16.80 15.27
C ALA A 295 3.76 -16.98 16.74
N SER A 296 4.70 -17.88 17.02
CA SER A 296 5.23 -18.11 18.38
C SER A 296 5.84 -16.86 19.04
N LYS A 297 6.14 -15.82 18.28
CA LYS A 297 6.59 -14.52 18.81
C LYS A 297 5.47 -13.73 19.53
N TRP A 298 4.22 -14.12 19.35
CA TRP A 298 3.04 -13.56 20.03
C TRP A 298 2.61 -14.36 21.27
N ASP A 299 3.22 -15.53 21.52
CA ASP A 299 2.89 -16.43 22.64
C ASP A 299 3.59 -16.04 23.96
N LEU A 300 4.15 -14.81 24.04
CA LEU A 300 4.89 -14.30 25.19
C LEU A 300 4.00 -13.60 26.22
#